data_c3c050d7346589f651aa60b81d071d8f
#
_entry.id   c3c050d7346589f651aa60b81d071d8f
#
_cell.length_a   1.000
_cell.length_b   1.000
_cell.length_c   1.000
_cell.angle_alpha   90.00
_cell.angle_beta   90.00
_cell.angle_gamma   90.00
#
_symmetry.space_group_name_H-M   'P 1'
#
loop_
_entity.id
_entity.type
_entity.pdbx_description
1 polymer ?
#
loop_
_entity_poly.entity_id
_entity_poly.type
_entity_poly.pdbx_seq_one_letter_code
_entity_poly.pdbx_strand_id
1 'polypeptide(L)'
;MLIPDVMLIPDVMLVTFVILRAKPEESYTTEKETIMRLGTSSPLTHNTPQEWAENQVKLGCRAVVFPVQSNEPKEKIDAYKKAAEEHDLLIAEVGIWRNALASDLDERTRIRDYCVAQLKLADYIGARCAVNVAGAFGPRWDGPYRENFTKEARTETVKMVQDIIDRAEVTNTYFTLEPMPWMVPTGPEDYIRLIEEVNRDRFAVHMDIINMTNSADRYFNAEEFVDKCAGLLGKRIRSCHIKDVHLKQEYTIQLEECAPGCGEFPLKHYVRKMHEIDPDMPIILEHLNTDEEYIKYMEYIKTHIVN
;
A
#
# COMPACT_ATOMS: atom_id res chain seq x y z
N MET A 1 -32.38 81.10 29.43
CA MET A 1 -33.70 81.69 29.60
C MET A 1 -34.67 80.87 28.76
N LEU A 2 -35.48 80.09 29.42
CA LEU A 2 -36.77 79.51 29.04
C LEU A 2 -36.81 78.57 27.80
N ILE A 3 -37.05 77.35 28.13
CA ILE A 3 -37.82 76.31 27.40
C ILE A 3 -39.25 76.84 27.20
N PRO A 4 -40.00 76.48 26.18
CA PRO A 4 -40.82 75.27 26.10
C PRO A 4 -40.95 74.77 24.66
N ASP A 5 -41.63 73.72 24.25
CA ASP A 5 -42.46 72.67 24.84
C ASP A 5 -42.52 71.52 23.83
N VAL A 6 -42.77 70.38 24.37
CA VAL A 6 -43.01 69.09 23.71
C VAL A 6 -44.35 69.12 22.98
N MET A 7 -44.40 68.51 21.79
CA MET A 7 -45.65 67.98 21.27
C MET A 7 -45.44 66.61 20.61
N LEU A 8 -45.97 65.63 21.28
CA LEU A 8 -46.14 64.25 20.81
C LEU A 8 -47.24 64.15 19.76
N ILE A 9 -47.02 63.45 18.69
CA ILE A 9 -48.06 62.90 17.84
C ILE A 9 -47.71 61.44 17.48
N PRO A 10 -48.73 60.54 17.38
CA PRO A 10 -48.58 59.12 17.64
C PRO A 10 -48.31 58.26 16.40
N ASP A 11 -47.82 57.08 16.73
CA ASP A 11 -47.75 55.79 15.99
C ASP A 11 -48.41 55.70 14.60
N VAL A 12 -47.58 55.48 13.57
CA VAL A 12 -47.96 54.73 12.42
C VAL A 12 -47.01 53.55 12.28
N MET A 13 -47.51 52.37 12.64
CA MET A 13 -46.83 51.11 12.56
C MET A 13 -46.76 50.70 11.09
N LEU A 14 -45.60 50.90 10.45
CA LEU A 14 -45.34 50.40 9.11
C LEU A 14 -44.91 48.93 9.20
N VAL A 15 -45.84 48.01 8.93
CA VAL A 15 -45.52 46.60 8.82
C VAL A 15 -44.84 46.33 7.48
N THR A 16 -43.52 46.25 7.47
CA THR A 16 -42.77 45.83 6.32
C THR A 16 -42.80 44.30 6.24
N PHE A 17 -43.55 43.76 5.30
CA PHE A 17 -43.47 42.35 4.93
C PHE A 17 -42.14 42.08 4.24
N VAL A 18 -41.20 41.47 4.99
CA VAL A 18 -40.00 40.89 4.40
C VAL A 18 -40.40 39.53 3.81
N ILE A 19 -40.54 39.49 2.50
CA ILE A 19 -40.63 38.21 1.78
C ILE A 19 -39.24 37.56 1.82
N LEU A 20 -39.04 36.64 2.77
CA LEU A 20 -37.91 35.73 2.74
C LEU A 20 -38.04 34.83 1.50
N ARG A 21 -37.34 35.18 0.43
CA ARG A 21 -37.07 34.22 -0.65
C ARG A 21 -36.26 33.09 -0.04
N ALA A 22 -36.85 31.90 0.01
CA ALA A 22 -36.10 30.67 0.31
C ALA A 22 -34.95 30.59 -0.69
N LYS A 23 -33.73 30.52 -0.18
CA LYS A 23 -32.58 30.12 -0.98
C LYS A 23 -32.89 28.73 -1.54
N PRO A 24 -32.51 28.44 -2.82
CA PRO A 24 -32.61 27.09 -3.29
C PRO A 24 -31.76 26.19 -2.33
N GLU A 25 -32.29 25.04 -1.94
CA GLU A 25 -31.57 24.02 -1.27
C GLU A 25 -30.28 23.74 -2.04
N GLU A 26 -29.15 24.08 -1.46
CA GLU A 26 -27.87 23.56 -1.93
C GLU A 26 -28.03 22.04 -1.88
N SER A 27 -28.02 21.42 -3.05
CA SER A 27 -27.92 19.98 -3.15
C SER A 27 -26.63 19.58 -2.42
N TYR A 28 -26.77 19.04 -1.23
CA TYR A 28 -25.70 18.28 -0.61
C TYR A 28 -25.40 17.13 -1.56
N THR A 29 -24.42 17.34 -2.43
CA THR A 29 -23.70 16.23 -3.02
C THR A 29 -23.11 15.52 -1.81
N THR A 30 -23.68 14.39 -1.44
CA THR A 30 -23.04 13.44 -0.54
C THR A 30 -21.66 13.20 -1.14
N GLU A 31 -20.61 13.78 -0.54
CA GLU A 31 -19.26 13.33 -0.76
C GLU A 31 -19.35 11.81 -0.56
N LYS A 32 -19.10 11.05 -1.62
CA LYS A 32 -18.91 9.62 -1.49
C LYS A 32 -17.79 9.49 -0.47
N GLU A 33 -18.09 9.01 0.72
CA GLU A 33 -17.03 8.60 1.65
C GLU A 33 -16.04 7.77 0.86
N THR A 34 -14.84 8.28 0.69
CA THR A 34 -13.80 7.59 -0.06
C THR A 34 -13.37 6.43 0.82
N ILE A 35 -13.96 5.26 0.58
CA ILE A 35 -13.66 4.05 1.33
C ILE A 35 -12.23 3.66 0.99
N MET A 36 -11.35 3.64 1.98
CA MET A 36 -9.95 3.24 1.79
C MET A 36 -9.84 1.84 1.17
N ARG A 37 -8.86 1.66 0.30
CA ARG A 37 -8.55 0.38 -0.34
C ARG A 37 -7.73 -0.52 0.61
N LEU A 38 -8.34 -0.91 1.73
CA LEU A 38 -7.76 -1.91 2.64
C LEU A 38 -7.85 -3.30 2.04
N GLY A 39 -6.87 -4.15 2.31
CA GLY A 39 -6.83 -5.53 1.88
C GLY A 39 -5.99 -6.42 2.79
N THR A 40 -5.93 -7.71 2.46
CA THR A 40 -5.08 -8.69 3.14
C THR A 40 -4.21 -9.44 2.15
N SER A 41 -3.03 -9.88 2.61
CA SER A 41 -2.18 -10.81 1.84
C SER A 41 -2.73 -12.25 1.85
N SER A 42 -3.59 -12.60 2.84
CA SER A 42 -4.28 -13.89 2.84
C SER A 42 -5.41 -13.91 1.82
N PRO A 43 -5.50 -14.96 0.98
CA PRO A 43 -6.66 -15.18 0.13
C PRO A 43 -7.90 -15.62 0.92
N LEU A 44 -7.77 -15.86 2.23
CA LEU A 44 -8.72 -16.54 3.10
C LEU A 44 -9.13 -17.93 2.56
N THR A 45 -9.65 -18.79 3.42
CA THR A 45 -10.11 -20.12 3.00
C THR A 45 -11.32 -19.99 2.09
N HIS A 46 -11.28 -20.59 0.90
CA HIS A 46 -12.35 -20.53 -0.11
C HIS A 46 -12.24 -21.71 -1.08
N ASN A 47 -13.34 -22.04 -1.76
CA ASN A 47 -13.43 -23.11 -2.76
C ASN A 47 -13.65 -22.59 -4.19
N THR A 48 -14.18 -21.39 -4.34
CA THR A 48 -14.49 -20.80 -5.65
C THR A 48 -14.02 -19.33 -5.72
N PRO A 49 -13.81 -18.79 -6.93
CA PRO A 49 -13.47 -17.38 -7.10
C PRO A 49 -14.53 -16.45 -6.49
N GLN A 50 -15.79 -16.81 -6.56
CA GLN A 50 -16.89 -16.05 -5.99
C GLN A 50 -16.82 -16.01 -4.47
N GLU A 51 -16.63 -17.19 -3.84
CA GLU A 51 -16.48 -17.30 -2.38
C GLU A 51 -15.25 -16.52 -1.89
N TRP A 52 -14.13 -16.55 -2.65
CA TRP A 52 -12.96 -15.73 -2.36
C TRP A 52 -13.31 -14.23 -2.31
N ALA A 53 -13.94 -13.71 -3.35
CA ALA A 53 -14.26 -12.29 -3.42
C ALA A 53 -15.27 -11.89 -2.33
N GLU A 54 -16.33 -12.71 -2.10
CA GLU A 54 -17.28 -12.47 -1.03
C GLU A 54 -16.65 -12.48 0.36
N ASN A 55 -15.69 -13.38 0.64
CA ASN A 55 -14.99 -13.44 1.91
C ASN A 55 -14.13 -12.19 2.14
N GLN A 56 -13.43 -11.70 1.10
CA GLN A 56 -12.68 -10.45 1.16
C GLN A 56 -13.62 -9.26 1.47
N VAL A 57 -14.74 -9.15 0.76
CA VAL A 57 -15.73 -8.08 0.99
C VAL A 57 -16.36 -8.15 2.39
N LYS A 58 -16.71 -9.35 2.89
CA LYS A 58 -17.23 -9.54 4.25
C LYS A 58 -16.24 -9.09 5.32
N LEU A 59 -14.95 -9.27 5.07
CA LEU A 59 -13.88 -8.76 5.94
C LEU A 59 -13.75 -7.23 5.89
N GLY A 60 -14.30 -6.60 4.88
CA GLY A 60 -14.23 -5.16 4.64
C GLY A 60 -13.09 -4.77 3.70
N CYS A 61 -12.49 -5.74 3.00
CA CYS A 61 -11.48 -5.45 1.99
C CYS A 61 -12.08 -4.72 0.79
N ARG A 62 -11.30 -3.80 0.23
CA ARG A 62 -11.52 -3.11 -1.04
C ARG A 62 -10.30 -3.23 -1.96
N ALA A 63 -9.26 -3.89 -1.50
CA ALA A 63 -8.09 -4.29 -2.27
C ALA A 63 -7.73 -5.74 -1.94
N VAL A 64 -7.04 -6.39 -2.84
CA VAL A 64 -6.64 -7.79 -2.70
C VAL A 64 -5.26 -8.05 -3.30
N VAL A 65 -4.54 -9.00 -2.74
CA VAL A 65 -3.44 -9.68 -3.44
C VAL A 65 -4.07 -10.77 -4.32
N PHE A 66 -3.66 -10.84 -5.60
CA PHE A 66 -4.25 -11.80 -6.53
C PHE A 66 -3.82 -13.23 -6.18
N PRO A 67 -4.75 -14.16 -5.96
CA PRO A 67 -4.42 -15.47 -5.39
C PRO A 67 -3.94 -16.50 -6.42
N VAL A 68 -3.97 -16.16 -7.73
CA VAL A 68 -3.66 -17.09 -8.82
C VAL A 68 -2.35 -16.69 -9.49
N GLN A 69 -1.51 -17.66 -9.80
CA GLN A 69 -0.19 -17.46 -10.40
C GLN A 69 -0.24 -17.58 -11.93
N SER A 70 0.79 -17.04 -12.60
CA SER A 70 0.87 -17.00 -14.08
C SER A 70 0.92 -18.37 -14.78
N ASN A 71 1.27 -19.43 -14.06
CA ASN A 71 1.33 -20.80 -14.58
C ASN A 71 0.01 -21.56 -14.46
N GLU A 72 -1.02 -20.95 -13.92
CA GLU A 72 -2.36 -21.54 -13.82
C GLU A 72 -3.15 -21.38 -15.13
N PRO A 73 -4.17 -22.22 -15.38
CA PRO A 73 -5.02 -22.10 -16.55
C PRO A 73 -5.64 -20.72 -16.70
N LYS A 74 -5.68 -20.23 -17.95
CA LYS A 74 -6.23 -18.90 -18.24
C LYS A 74 -7.68 -18.75 -17.73
N GLU A 75 -8.47 -19.78 -17.84
CA GLU A 75 -9.86 -19.80 -17.40
C GLU A 75 -9.97 -19.57 -15.89
N LYS A 76 -9.03 -20.11 -15.10
CA LYS A 76 -8.95 -19.86 -13.67
C LYS A 76 -8.57 -18.42 -13.38
N ILE A 77 -7.56 -17.88 -14.08
CA ILE A 77 -7.14 -16.47 -13.95
C ILE A 77 -8.33 -15.55 -14.27
N ASP A 78 -9.03 -15.78 -15.39
CA ASP A 78 -10.17 -14.97 -15.81
C ASP A 78 -11.32 -15.02 -14.81
N ALA A 79 -11.57 -16.19 -14.19
CA ALA A 79 -12.62 -16.34 -13.19
C ALA A 79 -12.35 -15.52 -11.91
N TYR A 80 -11.10 -15.50 -11.41
CA TYR A 80 -10.74 -14.69 -10.25
C TYR A 80 -10.69 -13.20 -10.58
N LYS A 81 -10.19 -12.82 -11.76
CA LYS A 81 -10.24 -11.43 -12.25
C LYS A 81 -11.68 -10.93 -12.27
N LYS A 82 -12.59 -11.70 -12.88
CA LYS A 82 -14.00 -11.36 -12.96
C LYS A 82 -14.64 -11.23 -11.57
N ALA A 83 -14.36 -12.16 -10.65
CA ALA A 83 -14.86 -12.09 -9.28
C ALA A 83 -14.40 -10.82 -8.56
N ALA A 84 -13.14 -10.40 -8.74
CA ALA A 84 -12.65 -9.14 -8.19
C ALA A 84 -13.38 -7.92 -8.78
N GLU A 85 -13.58 -7.88 -10.10
CA GLU A 85 -14.28 -6.81 -10.80
C GLU A 85 -15.76 -6.69 -10.35
N GLU A 86 -16.48 -7.83 -10.23
CA GLU A 86 -17.89 -7.88 -9.81
C GLU A 86 -18.09 -7.42 -8.35
N HIS A 87 -17.05 -7.44 -7.52
CA HIS A 87 -17.11 -7.06 -6.11
C HIS A 87 -16.38 -5.74 -5.77
N ASP A 88 -16.00 -4.94 -6.77
CA ASP A 88 -15.22 -3.69 -6.60
C ASP A 88 -13.94 -3.90 -5.76
N LEU A 89 -13.25 -5.03 -5.96
CA LEU A 89 -11.97 -5.31 -5.35
C LEU A 89 -10.84 -4.86 -6.27
N LEU A 90 -10.07 -3.85 -5.84
CA LEU A 90 -8.87 -3.43 -6.55
C LEU A 90 -7.80 -4.53 -6.40
N ILE A 91 -7.29 -5.05 -7.52
CA ILE A 91 -6.16 -5.95 -7.47
C ILE A 91 -4.90 -5.11 -7.23
N ALA A 92 -4.42 -5.12 -5.98
CA ALA A 92 -3.26 -4.34 -5.56
C ALA A 92 -1.97 -4.95 -6.10
N GLU A 93 -1.83 -6.27 -5.97
CA GLU A 93 -0.55 -6.95 -6.14
C GLU A 93 -0.69 -8.32 -6.79
N VAL A 94 0.33 -8.63 -7.59
CA VAL A 94 0.70 -10.00 -7.95
C VAL A 94 2.01 -10.32 -7.25
N GLY A 95 1.97 -11.18 -6.23
CA GLY A 95 3.16 -11.58 -5.46
C GLY A 95 4.06 -12.52 -6.24
N ILE A 96 5.37 -12.30 -6.18
CA ILE A 96 6.39 -13.14 -6.83
C ILE A 96 7.14 -13.98 -5.79
N TRP A 97 7.77 -13.32 -4.82
CA TRP A 97 8.45 -13.90 -3.65
C TRP A 97 9.46 -14.98 -4.02
N ARG A 98 10.44 -14.62 -4.88
CA ARG A 98 11.50 -15.51 -5.35
C ARG A 98 12.85 -14.80 -5.42
N ASN A 99 13.94 -15.56 -5.26
CA ASN A 99 15.30 -15.04 -5.38
C ASN A 99 15.75 -14.92 -6.84
N ALA A 100 15.45 -13.81 -7.49
CA ALA A 100 15.89 -13.52 -8.86
C ALA A 100 17.40 -13.23 -8.98
N LEU A 101 18.16 -13.27 -7.85
CA LEU A 101 19.61 -13.13 -7.77
C LEU A 101 20.30 -14.44 -7.36
N ALA A 102 19.63 -15.58 -7.40
CA ALA A 102 20.17 -16.88 -7.05
C ALA A 102 21.56 -17.10 -7.67
N SER A 103 22.48 -17.73 -6.93
CA SER A 103 23.84 -17.98 -7.40
C SER A 103 23.93 -19.01 -8.50
N ASP A 104 23.03 -20.01 -8.49
CA ASP A 104 22.88 -20.97 -9.59
C ASP A 104 22.26 -20.28 -10.80
N LEU A 105 22.92 -20.38 -11.96
CA LEU A 105 22.52 -19.67 -13.17
C LEU A 105 21.23 -20.22 -13.80
N ASP A 106 21.02 -21.53 -13.73
CA ASP A 106 19.81 -22.15 -14.28
C ASP A 106 18.60 -21.83 -13.41
N GLU A 107 18.76 -21.84 -12.10
CA GLU A 107 17.74 -21.41 -11.15
C GLU A 107 17.41 -19.92 -11.35
N ARG A 108 18.42 -19.07 -11.41
CA ARG A 108 18.26 -17.62 -11.65
C ARG A 108 17.49 -17.34 -12.93
N THR A 109 17.81 -18.05 -14.01
CA THR A 109 17.11 -17.91 -15.29
C THR A 109 15.64 -18.29 -15.17
N ARG A 110 15.35 -19.46 -14.58
CA ARG A 110 13.96 -19.91 -14.36
C ARG A 110 13.16 -18.94 -13.49
N ILE A 111 13.79 -18.39 -12.46
CA ILE A 111 13.13 -17.42 -11.57
C ILE A 111 12.87 -16.10 -12.30
N ARG A 112 13.82 -15.61 -13.08
CA ARG A 112 13.60 -14.38 -13.89
C ARG A 112 12.50 -14.58 -14.93
N ASP A 113 12.44 -15.74 -15.58
CA ASP A 113 11.34 -16.09 -16.49
C ASP A 113 9.98 -16.07 -15.77
N TYR A 114 9.93 -16.59 -14.55
CA TYR A 114 8.75 -16.54 -13.71
C TYR A 114 8.39 -15.09 -13.30
N CYS A 115 9.37 -14.26 -12.93
CA CYS A 115 9.12 -12.82 -12.67
C CYS A 115 8.51 -12.11 -13.88
N VAL A 116 9.02 -12.37 -15.08
CA VAL A 116 8.47 -11.83 -16.34
C VAL A 116 7.03 -12.29 -16.54
N ALA A 117 6.73 -13.57 -16.31
CA ALA A 117 5.39 -14.11 -16.45
C ALA A 117 4.42 -13.51 -15.43
N GLN A 118 4.84 -13.32 -14.17
CA GLN A 118 4.03 -12.67 -13.13
C GLN A 118 3.77 -11.20 -13.44
N LEU A 119 4.74 -10.48 -13.96
CA LEU A 119 4.56 -9.09 -14.35
C LEU A 119 3.58 -8.96 -15.54
N LYS A 120 3.65 -9.89 -16.52
CA LYS A 120 2.65 -9.98 -17.61
C LYS A 120 1.26 -10.34 -17.09
N LEU A 121 1.17 -11.23 -16.12
CA LEU A 121 -0.10 -11.52 -15.43
C LEU A 121 -0.66 -10.27 -14.78
N ALA A 122 0.15 -9.52 -14.04
CA ALA A 122 -0.27 -8.27 -13.40
C ALA A 122 -0.83 -7.26 -14.40
N ASP A 123 -0.19 -7.11 -15.56
CA ASP A 123 -0.66 -6.24 -16.65
C ASP A 123 -2.01 -6.74 -17.22
N TYR A 124 -2.13 -8.03 -17.45
CA TYR A 124 -3.32 -8.67 -18.00
C TYR A 124 -4.56 -8.53 -17.11
N ILE A 125 -4.38 -8.67 -15.81
CA ILE A 125 -5.50 -8.59 -14.85
C ILE A 125 -5.77 -7.17 -14.35
N GLY A 126 -4.93 -6.20 -14.70
CA GLY A 126 -5.05 -4.81 -14.26
C GLY A 126 -4.60 -4.57 -12.82
N ALA A 127 -3.67 -5.38 -12.30
CA ALA A 127 -3.08 -5.17 -10.99
C ALA A 127 -2.23 -3.89 -10.95
N ARG A 128 -2.18 -3.22 -9.78
CA ARG A 128 -1.36 -2.02 -9.62
C ARG A 128 0.14 -2.31 -9.74
N CYS A 129 0.60 -3.46 -9.26
CA CYS A 129 1.99 -3.89 -9.44
C CYS A 129 2.16 -5.41 -9.35
N ALA A 130 3.31 -5.88 -9.84
CA ALA A 130 3.90 -7.15 -9.45
C ALA A 130 5.03 -6.88 -8.45
N VAL A 131 5.01 -7.54 -7.30
CA VAL A 131 5.93 -7.28 -6.20
C VAL A 131 6.85 -8.46 -5.93
N ASN A 132 8.13 -8.17 -5.72
CA ASN A 132 9.15 -9.10 -5.28
C ASN A 132 10.09 -8.41 -4.29
N VAL A 133 10.96 -9.16 -3.62
CA VAL A 133 12.18 -8.62 -3.00
C VAL A 133 13.34 -8.71 -3.97
N ALA A 134 14.44 -8.00 -3.73
CA ALA A 134 15.62 -8.11 -4.59
C ALA A 134 16.18 -9.53 -4.63
N GLY A 135 16.13 -10.24 -3.51
CA GLY A 135 16.77 -11.53 -3.30
C GLY A 135 18.10 -11.43 -2.59
N ALA A 136 18.65 -12.54 -2.16
CA ALA A 136 19.84 -12.60 -1.31
C ALA A 136 20.96 -13.42 -1.96
N PHE A 137 22.20 -13.06 -1.64
CA PHE A 137 23.43 -13.75 -2.06
C PHE A 137 23.89 -14.81 -1.04
N GLY A 138 22.94 -15.58 -0.50
CA GLY A 138 23.21 -16.63 0.47
C GLY A 138 22.17 -17.75 0.48
N PRO A 139 22.31 -18.75 1.38
CA PRO A 139 21.47 -19.97 1.36
C PRO A 139 19.96 -19.72 1.53
N ARG A 140 19.61 -18.75 2.39
CA ARG A 140 18.22 -18.33 2.54
C ARG A 140 17.91 -17.25 1.51
N TRP A 141 16.93 -17.46 0.69
CA TRP A 141 16.61 -16.64 -0.48
C TRP A 141 16.33 -15.15 -0.19
N ASP A 142 15.89 -14.84 1.01
CA ASP A 142 15.55 -13.52 1.54
C ASP A 142 16.39 -13.13 2.76
N GLY A 143 17.48 -13.85 3.04
CA GLY A 143 18.25 -13.76 4.28
C GLY A 143 19.21 -12.57 4.37
N PRO A 144 19.65 -12.23 5.61
CA PRO A 144 20.62 -11.17 5.87
C PRO A 144 22.04 -11.66 5.62
N TYR A 145 22.67 -11.18 4.56
CA TYR A 145 24.05 -11.50 4.21
C TYR A 145 24.83 -10.23 3.89
N ARG A 146 26.13 -10.24 4.24
CA ARG A 146 27.04 -9.14 3.95
C ARG A 146 27.10 -8.84 2.45
N GLU A 147 27.04 -9.87 1.65
CA GLU A 147 27.11 -9.82 0.19
C GLU A 147 25.96 -9.01 -0.42
N ASN A 148 24.81 -8.92 0.23
CA ASN A 148 23.68 -8.12 -0.21
C ASN A 148 24.00 -6.61 -0.28
N PHE A 149 25.02 -6.15 0.44
CA PHE A 149 25.43 -4.74 0.54
C PHE A 149 26.62 -4.38 -0.35
N THR A 150 27.06 -5.29 -1.21
CA THR A 150 28.16 -5.02 -2.13
C THR A 150 27.71 -4.20 -3.34
N LYS A 151 28.66 -3.56 -4.02
CA LYS A 151 28.40 -2.86 -5.27
C LYS A 151 27.93 -3.83 -6.36
N GLU A 152 28.47 -5.03 -6.35
CA GLU A 152 28.12 -6.11 -7.25
C GLU A 152 26.67 -6.53 -7.07
N ALA A 153 26.20 -6.70 -5.82
CA ALA A 153 24.81 -7.01 -5.50
C ALA A 153 23.87 -5.93 -6.04
N ARG A 154 24.21 -4.65 -5.81
CA ARG A 154 23.44 -3.53 -6.33
C ARG A 154 23.37 -3.53 -7.86
N THR A 155 24.52 -3.73 -8.52
CA THR A 155 24.60 -3.80 -9.98
C THR A 155 23.74 -4.93 -10.52
N GLU A 156 23.79 -6.11 -9.92
CA GLU A 156 22.98 -7.26 -10.34
C GLU A 156 21.47 -7.04 -10.07
N THR A 157 21.12 -6.35 -8.98
CA THR A 157 19.73 -5.95 -8.72
C THR A 157 19.22 -5.02 -9.82
N VAL A 158 19.98 -3.99 -10.20
CA VAL A 158 19.61 -3.07 -11.29
C VAL A 158 19.40 -3.82 -12.60
N LYS A 159 20.36 -4.67 -13.00
CA LYS A 159 20.26 -5.48 -14.21
C LYS A 159 19.06 -6.44 -14.18
N MET A 160 18.79 -7.04 -13.04
CA MET A 160 17.67 -7.96 -12.86
C MET A 160 16.33 -7.22 -13.08
N VAL A 161 16.16 -6.05 -12.48
CA VAL A 161 14.94 -5.24 -12.64
C VAL A 161 14.78 -4.79 -14.11
N GLN A 162 15.87 -4.34 -14.75
CA GLN A 162 15.87 -3.95 -16.15
C GLN A 162 15.48 -5.13 -17.06
N ASP A 163 16.10 -6.30 -16.88
CA ASP A 163 15.80 -7.51 -17.66
C ASP A 163 14.33 -7.92 -17.55
N ILE A 164 13.78 -7.94 -16.34
CA ILE A 164 12.38 -8.31 -16.11
C ILE A 164 11.43 -7.34 -16.82
N ILE A 165 11.63 -6.02 -16.64
CA ILE A 165 10.76 -5.01 -17.23
C ILE A 165 10.87 -5.01 -18.75
N ASP A 166 12.08 -5.04 -19.30
CA ASP A 166 12.32 -4.98 -20.74
C ASP A 166 11.74 -6.21 -21.46
N ARG A 167 11.79 -7.39 -20.85
CA ARG A 167 11.22 -8.63 -21.38
C ARG A 167 9.70 -8.74 -21.21
N ALA A 168 9.18 -8.12 -20.16
CA ALA A 168 7.73 -8.16 -19.90
C ALA A 168 6.94 -7.24 -20.83
N GLU A 169 7.50 -6.09 -21.24
CA GLU A 169 6.90 -5.12 -22.18
C GLU A 169 5.50 -4.64 -21.72
N VAL A 170 5.31 -4.49 -20.40
CA VAL A 170 4.01 -4.11 -19.81
C VAL A 170 3.70 -2.63 -20.00
N THR A 171 2.41 -2.30 -20.05
CA THR A 171 1.94 -0.95 -20.33
C THR A 171 1.07 -0.34 -19.23
N ASN A 172 0.42 -1.15 -18.38
CA ASN A 172 -0.55 -0.68 -17.39
C ASN A 172 -0.10 -0.89 -15.95
N THR A 173 0.75 -1.86 -15.69
CA THR A 173 1.25 -2.22 -14.35
C THR A 173 2.70 -1.81 -14.14
N TYR A 174 3.22 -2.09 -12.96
CA TYR A 174 4.59 -1.79 -12.56
C TYR A 174 5.24 -3.00 -11.92
N PHE A 175 6.56 -3.15 -12.12
CA PHE A 175 7.39 -4.01 -11.29
C PHE A 175 7.84 -3.24 -10.06
N THR A 176 7.76 -3.82 -8.88
CA THR A 176 8.17 -3.19 -7.63
C THR A 176 9.05 -4.13 -6.82
N LEU A 177 9.91 -3.55 -5.99
CA LEU A 177 10.64 -4.29 -4.97
C LEU A 177 10.16 -3.85 -3.59
N GLU A 178 9.78 -4.82 -2.77
CA GLU A 178 9.56 -4.56 -1.35
C GLU A 178 10.90 -4.27 -0.68
N PRO A 179 11.00 -3.17 0.09
CA PRO A 179 12.20 -2.87 0.84
C PRO A 179 12.41 -3.87 1.97
N MET A 180 13.66 -4.25 2.19
CA MET A 180 14.03 -5.16 3.27
C MET A 180 15.16 -4.54 4.11
N PRO A 181 15.25 -4.86 5.42
CA PRO A 181 16.27 -4.27 6.29
C PRO A 181 17.71 -4.59 5.87
N TRP A 182 17.91 -5.65 5.10
CA TRP A 182 19.23 -6.24 4.80
C TRP A 182 19.49 -6.50 3.30
N MET A 183 18.73 -5.89 2.42
CA MET A 183 18.98 -5.90 0.98
C MET A 183 18.41 -4.63 0.31
N VAL A 184 18.91 -4.30 -0.86
CA VAL A 184 18.49 -3.11 -1.63
C VAL A 184 17.02 -3.27 -2.09
N PRO A 185 16.16 -2.25 -1.88
CA PRO A 185 16.41 -0.98 -1.18
C PRO A 185 16.16 -1.09 0.34
N THR A 186 16.96 -0.40 1.17
CA THR A 186 16.86 -0.43 2.64
C THR A 186 16.16 0.81 3.23
N GLY A 187 15.73 1.74 2.41
CA GLY A 187 15.11 2.98 2.83
C GLY A 187 14.81 3.91 1.67
N PRO A 188 14.17 5.07 1.92
CA PRO A 188 13.62 5.90 0.86
C PRO A 188 14.68 6.52 -0.05
N GLU A 189 15.81 6.98 0.47
CA GLU A 189 16.89 7.53 -0.35
C GLU A 189 17.57 6.46 -1.20
N ASP A 190 17.67 5.25 -0.64
CA ASP A 190 18.23 4.12 -1.37
C ASP A 190 17.28 3.67 -2.49
N TYR A 191 15.98 3.75 -2.24
CA TYR A 191 14.96 3.47 -3.24
C TYR A 191 14.99 4.47 -4.41
N ILE A 192 15.11 5.78 -4.13
CA ILE A 192 15.24 6.81 -5.17
C ILE A 192 16.47 6.55 -6.04
N ARG A 193 17.63 6.28 -5.43
CA ARG A 193 18.85 5.94 -6.19
C ARG A 193 18.66 4.70 -7.05
N LEU A 194 17.96 3.69 -6.54
CA LEU A 194 17.68 2.48 -7.30
C LEU A 194 16.77 2.77 -8.51
N ILE A 195 15.75 3.61 -8.34
CA ILE A 195 14.87 4.03 -9.46
C ILE A 195 15.68 4.77 -10.53
N GLU A 196 16.57 5.67 -10.14
CA GLU A 196 17.44 6.41 -11.06
C GLU A 196 18.39 5.46 -11.83
N GLU A 197 19.00 4.50 -11.14
CA GLU A 197 19.91 3.51 -11.74
C GLU A 197 19.19 2.52 -12.66
N VAL A 198 18.00 2.06 -12.28
CA VAL A 198 17.15 1.19 -13.11
C VAL A 198 16.70 1.92 -14.37
N ASN A 199 16.33 3.19 -14.26
CA ASN A 199 15.92 4.04 -15.38
C ASN A 199 14.92 3.35 -16.32
N ARG A 200 13.82 2.85 -15.73
CA ARG A 200 12.67 2.26 -16.45
C ARG A 200 11.38 2.82 -15.91
N ASP A 201 10.50 3.31 -16.76
CA ASP A 201 9.23 3.94 -16.39
C ASP A 201 8.28 2.97 -15.67
N ARG A 202 8.46 1.66 -15.87
CA ARG A 202 7.66 0.62 -15.24
C ARG A 202 8.27 0.05 -13.97
N PHE A 203 9.31 0.69 -13.42
CA PHE A 203 9.80 0.43 -12.07
C PHE A 203 9.20 1.44 -11.09
N ALA A 204 8.53 0.95 -10.06
CA ALA A 204 7.85 1.78 -9.07
C ALA A 204 8.09 1.27 -7.64
N VAL A 205 7.42 1.87 -6.66
CA VAL A 205 7.61 1.59 -5.24
C VAL A 205 6.51 0.69 -4.71
N HIS A 206 6.89 -0.37 -4.02
CA HIS A 206 6.09 -1.04 -3.01
C HIS A 206 6.53 -0.52 -1.65
N MET A 207 5.60 -0.04 -0.84
CA MET A 207 5.90 0.62 0.43
C MET A 207 5.67 -0.33 1.60
N ASP A 208 6.72 -0.93 2.12
CA ASP A 208 6.69 -1.51 3.46
C ASP A 208 7.50 -0.61 4.40
N ILE A 209 6.79 0.22 5.13
CA ILE A 209 7.40 1.21 6.04
C ILE A 209 8.05 0.53 7.24
N ILE A 210 7.51 -0.61 7.70
CA ILE A 210 8.04 -1.33 8.86
C ILE A 210 9.38 -1.98 8.52
N ASN A 211 9.51 -2.61 7.34
CA ASN A 211 10.78 -3.14 6.87
C ASN A 211 11.86 -2.06 6.70
N MET A 212 11.45 -0.82 6.40
CA MET A 212 12.36 0.32 6.37
C MET A 212 12.66 0.90 7.76
N THR A 213 11.85 0.62 8.79
CA THR A 213 12.07 1.06 10.17
C THR A 213 13.12 0.17 10.85
N ASN A 214 14.35 0.27 10.42
CA ASN A 214 15.45 -0.63 10.77
C ASN A 214 16.54 0.00 11.68
N SER A 215 16.19 1.04 12.41
CA SER A 215 17.08 1.71 13.38
C SER A 215 16.28 2.37 14.50
N ALA A 216 16.92 2.64 15.63
CA ALA A 216 16.32 3.37 16.75
C ALA A 216 15.85 4.77 16.31
N ASP A 217 16.61 5.45 15.48
CA ASP A 217 16.27 6.78 14.97
C ASP A 217 14.95 6.75 14.18
N ARG A 218 14.80 5.82 13.24
CA ARG A 218 13.56 5.69 12.45
C ARG A 218 12.37 5.21 13.28
N TYR A 219 12.63 4.45 14.34
CA TYR A 219 11.60 3.99 15.26
C TYR A 219 11.07 5.12 16.14
N PHE A 220 11.97 5.86 16.81
CA PHE A 220 11.57 6.93 17.72
C PHE A 220 11.08 8.20 17.01
N ASN A 221 11.50 8.44 15.77
CA ASN A 221 11.06 9.56 14.92
C ASN A 221 10.17 9.04 13.76
N ALA A 222 9.26 8.12 14.06
CA ALA A 222 8.53 7.38 13.04
C ALA A 222 7.56 8.25 12.22
N GLU A 223 6.94 9.29 12.81
CA GLU A 223 6.08 10.22 12.06
C GLU A 223 6.89 11.01 11.03
N GLU A 224 8.04 11.57 11.43
CA GLU A 224 8.95 12.27 10.52
C GLU A 224 9.51 11.32 9.46
N PHE A 225 9.73 10.06 9.82
CA PHE A 225 10.18 9.06 8.86
C PHE A 225 9.09 8.72 7.82
N VAL A 226 7.84 8.60 8.24
CA VAL A 226 6.69 8.45 7.33
C VAL A 226 6.58 9.65 6.39
N ASP A 227 6.66 10.88 6.91
CA ASP A 227 6.60 12.10 6.11
C ASP A 227 7.75 12.17 5.09
N LYS A 228 8.94 11.76 5.48
CA LYS A 228 10.12 11.67 4.60
C LYS A 228 9.89 10.64 3.48
N CYS A 229 9.39 9.46 3.80
CA CYS A 229 9.06 8.44 2.81
C CYS A 229 7.99 8.94 1.83
N ALA A 230 6.91 9.53 2.34
CA ALA A 230 5.85 10.13 1.54
C ALA A 230 6.37 11.23 0.62
N GLY A 231 7.23 12.11 1.14
CA GLY A 231 7.82 13.21 0.37
C GLY A 231 8.78 12.76 -0.75
N LEU A 232 9.63 11.77 -0.48
CA LEU A 232 10.60 11.27 -1.45
C LEU A 232 9.99 10.32 -2.47
N LEU A 233 9.16 9.38 -2.03
CA LEU A 233 8.62 8.31 -2.87
C LEU A 233 7.28 8.69 -3.52
N GLY A 234 6.42 9.39 -2.79
CA GLY A 234 5.22 10.04 -3.28
C GLY A 234 4.41 9.23 -4.29
N LYS A 235 4.10 9.83 -5.43
CA LYS A 235 3.31 9.22 -6.51
C LYS A 235 3.95 8.00 -7.20
N ARG A 236 5.16 7.62 -6.82
CA ARG A 236 5.80 6.38 -7.29
C ARG A 236 5.30 5.15 -6.54
N ILE A 237 4.67 5.34 -5.37
CA ILE A 237 4.08 4.23 -4.58
C ILE A 237 2.89 3.65 -5.33
N ARG A 238 2.83 2.32 -5.40
CA ARG A 238 1.75 1.59 -6.07
C ARG A 238 0.94 0.72 -5.13
N SER A 239 1.58 0.22 -4.07
CA SER A 239 0.98 -0.60 -3.03
C SER A 239 1.72 -0.41 -1.73
N CYS A 240 1.05 -0.70 -0.61
CA CYS A 240 1.58 -0.56 0.73
C CYS A 240 1.28 -1.80 1.55
N HIS A 241 2.23 -2.21 2.41
CA HIS A 241 1.95 -3.16 3.48
C HIS A 241 1.67 -2.44 4.80
N ILE A 242 0.87 -3.06 5.64
CA ILE A 242 0.61 -2.63 7.02
C ILE A 242 0.81 -3.79 7.98
N LYS A 243 1.66 -3.55 8.95
CA LYS A 243 1.97 -4.35 10.13
C LYS A 243 2.45 -3.39 11.22
N ASP A 244 2.86 -3.87 12.36
CA ASP A 244 3.35 -3.02 13.44
C ASP A 244 4.72 -3.52 13.93
N VAL A 245 5.39 -2.75 14.76
CA VAL A 245 6.71 -3.08 15.30
C VAL A 245 6.86 -2.52 16.71
N HIS A 246 7.50 -3.28 17.59
CA HIS A 246 7.91 -2.79 18.89
C HIS A 246 9.42 -2.99 19.14
N LEU A 247 9.99 -2.13 19.95
CA LEU A 247 11.37 -2.20 20.36
C LEU A 247 11.46 -3.00 21.66
N LYS A 248 12.19 -4.13 21.65
CA LYS A 248 12.48 -4.89 22.86
C LYS A 248 13.42 -4.12 23.78
N GLN A 249 13.18 -4.20 25.07
CA GLN A 249 14.04 -3.58 26.09
C GLN A 249 15.31 -4.42 26.35
N GLU A 250 16.18 -4.47 25.34
CA GLU A 250 17.45 -5.20 25.36
C GLU A 250 18.62 -4.23 25.13
N TYR A 251 19.84 -4.64 25.49
CA TYR A 251 21.03 -3.78 25.30
C TYR A 251 21.44 -3.62 23.83
N THR A 252 21.01 -4.52 22.96
CA THR A 252 21.15 -4.39 21.51
C THR A 252 19.80 -4.05 20.89
N ILE A 253 19.76 -3.29 19.79
CA ILE A 253 18.52 -2.95 19.11
C ILE A 253 17.86 -4.22 18.59
N GLN A 254 16.66 -4.53 19.07
CA GLN A 254 15.83 -5.62 18.63
C GLN A 254 14.43 -5.09 18.31
N LEU A 255 14.19 -4.82 17.04
CA LEU A 255 12.87 -4.47 16.52
C LEU A 255 12.17 -5.78 16.16
N GLU A 256 11.00 -6.00 16.73
CA GLU A 256 10.19 -7.20 16.50
C GLU A 256 8.89 -6.80 15.83
N GLU A 257 8.66 -7.39 14.65
CA GLU A 257 7.40 -7.24 13.93
C GLU A 257 6.25 -7.85 14.74
N CYS A 258 5.10 -7.18 14.70
CA CYS A 258 3.88 -7.63 15.36
C CYS A 258 2.64 -7.17 14.59
N ALA A 259 1.49 -7.69 14.99
CA ALA A 259 0.21 -7.31 14.40
C ALA A 259 -0.15 -5.85 14.70
N PRO A 260 -0.92 -5.18 13.84
CA PRO A 260 -1.34 -3.78 14.04
C PRO A 260 -1.97 -3.53 15.41
N GLY A 261 -1.44 -2.54 16.13
CA GLY A 261 -1.86 -2.19 17.49
C GLY A 261 -1.20 -3.01 18.61
N CYS A 262 -0.28 -3.91 18.26
CA CYS A 262 0.57 -4.61 19.23
C CYS A 262 1.96 -3.98 19.36
N GLY A 263 2.26 -3.00 18.51
CA GLY A 263 3.49 -2.20 18.51
C GLY A 263 3.23 -0.74 18.85
N GLU A 264 4.18 0.11 18.48
CA GLU A 264 4.18 1.53 18.80
C GLU A 264 4.31 2.42 17.53
N PHE A 265 4.23 1.81 16.34
CA PHE A 265 4.36 2.58 15.11
C PHE A 265 3.13 3.48 14.89
N PRO A 266 3.28 4.73 14.38
CA PRO A 266 2.16 5.66 14.20
C PRO A 266 1.31 5.30 12.97
N LEU A 267 0.62 4.16 13.01
CA LEU A 267 -0.12 3.59 11.88
C LEU A 267 -1.21 4.53 11.35
N LYS A 268 -1.89 5.31 12.22
CA LYS A 268 -2.86 6.34 11.77
C LYS A 268 -2.21 7.39 10.88
N HIS A 269 -1.03 7.87 11.28
CA HIS A 269 -0.29 8.85 10.51
C HIS A 269 0.15 8.27 9.16
N TYR A 270 0.67 7.04 9.16
CA TYR A 270 1.07 6.32 7.95
C TYR A 270 -0.08 6.18 6.95
N VAL A 271 -1.20 5.63 7.40
CA VAL A 271 -2.39 5.38 6.57
C VAL A 271 -2.94 6.69 6.00
N ARG A 272 -3.05 7.75 6.82
CA ARG A 272 -3.46 9.07 6.37
C ARG A 272 -2.53 9.63 5.29
N LYS A 273 -1.21 9.53 5.46
CA LYS A 273 -0.24 10.00 4.47
C LYS A 273 -0.33 9.25 3.14
N MET A 274 -0.56 7.95 3.18
CA MET A 274 -0.75 7.17 1.95
C MET A 274 -2.03 7.57 1.22
N HIS A 275 -3.10 7.83 1.96
CA HIS A 275 -4.36 8.32 1.40
C HIS A 275 -4.23 9.75 0.81
N GLU A 276 -3.46 10.64 1.44
CA GLU A 276 -3.16 11.98 0.90
C GLU A 276 -2.41 11.91 -0.44
N ILE A 277 -1.57 10.90 -0.66
CA ILE A 277 -0.85 10.68 -1.92
C ILE A 277 -1.78 10.16 -3.02
N ASP A 278 -2.61 9.18 -2.69
CA ASP A 278 -3.58 8.56 -3.60
C ASP A 278 -4.78 8.05 -2.78
N PRO A 279 -5.98 8.64 -2.95
CA PRO A 279 -7.19 8.17 -2.26
C PRO A 279 -7.52 6.68 -2.49
N ASP A 280 -7.08 6.11 -3.61
CA ASP A 280 -7.21 4.68 -3.94
C ASP A 280 -5.94 3.88 -3.63
N MET A 281 -5.03 4.38 -2.74
CA MET A 281 -3.84 3.64 -2.36
C MET A 281 -4.21 2.33 -1.65
N PRO A 282 -3.81 1.16 -2.20
CA PRO A 282 -4.05 -0.09 -1.51
C PRO A 282 -3.10 -0.25 -0.32
N ILE A 283 -3.66 -0.67 0.81
CA ILE A 283 -2.94 -0.96 2.04
C ILE A 283 -3.26 -2.38 2.46
N ILE A 284 -2.28 -3.26 2.41
CA ILE A 284 -2.42 -4.70 2.56
C ILE A 284 -1.90 -5.15 3.92
N LEU A 285 -2.79 -5.71 4.74
CA LEU A 285 -2.43 -6.37 6.01
C LEU A 285 -1.73 -7.69 5.70
N GLU A 286 -0.56 -7.92 6.34
CA GLU A 286 0.25 -9.10 6.08
C GLU A 286 0.84 -9.75 7.34
N HIS A 287 1.53 -10.87 7.14
CA HIS A 287 2.33 -11.62 8.13
C HIS A 287 1.56 -12.10 9.37
N LEU A 288 0.28 -12.41 9.20
CA LEU A 288 -0.50 -13.12 10.21
C LEU A 288 -0.59 -14.61 9.87
N ASN A 289 -0.83 -15.44 10.88
CA ASN A 289 -0.69 -16.88 10.73
C ASN A 289 -2.00 -17.60 10.39
N THR A 290 -3.16 -17.01 10.73
CA THR A 290 -4.47 -17.65 10.55
C THR A 290 -5.52 -16.69 10.01
N ASP A 291 -6.58 -17.22 9.40
CA ASP A 291 -7.70 -16.43 8.92
C ASP A 291 -8.38 -15.65 10.07
N GLU A 292 -8.45 -16.24 11.28
CA GLU A 292 -8.99 -15.57 12.47
C GLU A 292 -8.17 -14.36 12.89
N GLU A 293 -6.83 -14.42 12.77
CA GLU A 293 -5.97 -13.27 13.02
C GLU A 293 -6.19 -12.18 11.97
N TYR A 294 -6.30 -12.53 10.69
CA TYR A 294 -6.64 -11.56 9.64
C TYR A 294 -7.99 -10.89 9.89
N ILE A 295 -9.01 -11.63 10.30
CA ILE A 295 -10.33 -11.10 10.66
C ILE A 295 -10.21 -10.13 11.84
N LYS A 296 -9.55 -10.54 12.91
CA LYS A 296 -9.35 -9.75 14.12
C LYS A 296 -8.63 -8.42 13.84
N TYR A 297 -7.51 -8.48 13.14
CA TYR A 297 -6.68 -7.30 12.94
C TYR A 297 -7.17 -6.39 11.80
N MET A 298 -7.89 -6.90 10.82
CA MET A 298 -8.62 -6.07 9.87
C MET A 298 -9.71 -5.25 10.57
N GLU A 299 -10.46 -5.85 11.50
CA GLU A 299 -11.44 -5.11 12.31
C GLU A 299 -10.77 -4.06 13.20
N TYR A 300 -9.61 -4.36 13.77
CA TYR A 300 -8.82 -3.38 14.52
C TYR A 300 -8.39 -2.20 13.65
N ILE A 301 -7.87 -2.44 12.43
CA ILE A 301 -7.47 -1.39 11.49
C ILE A 301 -8.65 -0.49 11.16
N LYS A 302 -9.79 -1.05 10.81
CA LYS A 302 -11.01 -0.30 10.47
C LYS A 302 -11.48 0.59 11.62
N THR A 303 -11.49 0.07 12.85
CA THR A 303 -12.07 0.76 14.01
C THR A 303 -11.11 1.74 14.67
N HIS A 304 -9.79 1.50 14.64
CA HIS A 304 -8.81 2.26 15.40
C HIS A 304 -7.79 3.02 14.55
N ILE A 305 -7.61 2.67 13.30
CA ILE A 305 -6.58 3.29 12.45
C ILE A 305 -7.21 4.17 11.36
N VAL A 306 -8.25 3.70 10.69
CA VAL A 306 -8.86 4.39 9.55
C VAL A 306 -9.95 5.39 10.00
N ASN A 307 -10.70 5.09 11.05
CA ASN A 307 -11.79 5.94 11.58
C ASN A 307 -11.30 7.05 12.50
#